data_c97c5493441397eaa0c1fcef8a39892c
#
_entry.id   c97c5493441397eaa0c1fcef8a39892c
#
_cell.length_a   1.000
_cell.length_b   1.000
_cell.length_c   1.000
_cell.angle_alpha   90.00
_cell.angle_beta   90.00
_cell.angle_gamma   90.00
#
_symmetry.space_group_name_H-M   'P 1'
#
loop_
_entity.id
_entity.type
_entity.pdbx_description
1 polymer ?
#
loop_
_entity_poly.entity_id
_entity_poly.type
_entity_poly.pdbx_seq_one_letter_code
_entity_poly.pdbx_strand_id
1 'polypeptide(L)'
;YFAERNKGAYHNLFMTFSGNPQFVELKGNTITEKIKFISRANWQMNTDLEKALLKILDVAIENHCSQEEMPKSLIIISDMEIDRCTSQNHRENFYDYVSRVYEEHGYKIPNVVFWNVNSRHDVFLADKNRKGVQLVSGQSASTFKNLIGCVDKTPVEMMYEVLNSERYQAIQI
;
A
#
# COMPACT_ATOMS: atom_id res chain seq x y z
N TYR A 1 10.18 -0.32 8.14
CA TYR A 1 10.94 0.22 6.99
C TYR A 1 10.13 1.30 6.25
N PHE A 2 8.94 1.01 5.69
CA PHE A 2 8.15 1.99 4.93
C PHE A 2 7.64 3.12 5.82
N ALA A 3 7.07 2.82 6.99
CA ALA A 3 6.57 3.83 7.93
C ALA A 3 7.64 4.86 8.32
N GLU A 4 8.87 4.44 8.54
CA GLU A 4 10.00 5.32 8.90
C GLU A 4 10.45 6.24 7.76
N ARG A 5 10.04 5.96 6.52
CA ARG A 5 10.39 6.76 5.33
C ARG A 5 9.29 7.72 4.92
N ASN A 6 8.12 7.59 5.49
CA ASN A 6 7.06 8.58 5.34
C ASN A 6 7.50 9.92 5.92
N LYS A 7 6.93 11.01 5.42
CA LYS A 7 7.22 12.37 5.84
C LYS A 7 5.99 13.01 6.47
N GLY A 8 6.21 14.17 7.11
CA GLY A 8 5.12 14.98 7.67
C GLY A 8 4.23 14.20 8.63
N ALA A 9 2.93 14.40 8.53
CA ALA A 9 1.92 13.78 9.37
C ALA A 9 1.88 12.24 9.31
N TYR A 10 2.46 11.63 8.28
CA TYR A 10 2.49 10.18 8.09
C TYR A 10 3.79 9.52 8.57
N HIS A 11 4.75 10.30 9.10
CA HIS A 11 6.01 9.74 9.58
C HIS A 11 5.79 8.73 10.69
N ASN A 12 6.43 7.56 10.58
CA ASN A 12 6.28 6.42 11.49
C ASN A 12 4.88 5.83 11.63
N LEU A 13 3.94 6.21 10.78
CA LEU A 13 2.61 5.63 10.82
C LEU A 13 2.51 4.36 9.97
N PHE A 14 1.84 3.36 10.51
CA PHE A 14 1.32 2.22 9.78
C PHE A 14 -0.13 1.99 10.21
N MET A 15 -0.85 1.19 9.45
CA MET A 15 -2.24 0.89 9.73
C MET A 15 -2.41 -0.61 9.93
N THR A 16 -3.16 -1.01 10.95
CA THR A 16 -3.56 -2.40 11.12
C THR A 16 -4.86 -2.64 10.39
N PHE A 17 -5.00 -3.81 9.77
CA PHE A 17 -6.25 -4.22 9.16
C PHE A 17 -7.29 -4.55 10.22
N SER A 18 -8.44 -3.90 10.11
CA SER A 18 -9.62 -4.18 10.93
C SER A 18 -10.86 -3.63 10.24
N GLY A 19 -12.06 -3.99 10.70
CA GLY A 19 -13.31 -3.35 10.28
C GLY A 19 -13.39 -1.85 10.63
N ASN A 20 -12.45 -1.38 11.46
CA ASN A 20 -12.23 0.03 11.76
C ASN A 20 -10.71 0.31 11.74
N PRO A 21 -10.10 0.55 10.56
CA PRO A 21 -8.68 0.79 10.41
C PRO A 21 -8.20 1.98 11.25
N GLN A 22 -7.08 1.84 11.93
CA GLN A 22 -6.49 2.90 12.74
C GLN A 22 -5.01 3.06 12.44
N PHE A 23 -4.56 4.30 12.42
CA PHE A 23 -3.13 4.57 12.39
C PHE A 23 -2.50 4.23 13.73
N VAL A 24 -1.37 3.57 13.65
CA VAL A 24 -0.52 3.23 14.79
C VAL A 24 0.86 3.84 14.55
N GLU A 25 1.33 4.64 15.48
CA GLU A 25 2.68 5.18 15.44
C GLU A 25 3.70 4.12 15.85
N LEU A 26 4.63 3.81 14.95
CA LEU A 26 5.68 2.84 15.19
C LEU A 26 6.64 3.35 16.28
N LYS A 27 6.80 2.57 17.35
CA LYS A 27 7.68 2.90 18.49
C LYS A 27 8.81 1.89 18.62
N GLY A 28 9.95 2.38 19.11
CA GLY A 28 11.16 1.58 19.35
C GLY A 28 12.39 2.11 18.61
N ASN A 29 13.56 1.95 19.18
CA ASN A 29 14.83 2.39 18.61
C ASN A 29 15.55 1.27 17.85
N THR A 30 15.30 0.02 18.23
CA THR A 30 15.88 -1.16 17.60
C THR A 30 14.84 -1.94 16.80
N ILE A 31 15.29 -2.73 15.83
CA ILE A 31 14.41 -3.61 15.04
C ILE A 31 13.63 -4.58 15.94
N THR A 32 14.28 -5.08 17.00
CA THR A 32 13.65 -6.01 17.95
C THR A 32 12.52 -5.33 18.73
N GLU A 33 12.72 -4.09 19.17
CA GLU A 33 11.68 -3.32 19.86
C GLU A 33 10.50 -3.03 18.94
N LYS A 34 10.77 -2.62 17.70
CA LYS A 34 9.73 -2.37 16.68
C LYS A 34 8.91 -3.62 16.38
N ILE A 35 9.56 -4.78 16.21
CA ILE A 35 8.86 -6.06 15.99
C ILE A 35 7.99 -6.40 17.20
N LYS A 36 8.52 -6.27 18.44
CA LYS A 36 7.73 -6.50 19.65
C LYS A 36 6.55 -5.53 19.79
N PHE A 37 6.72 -4.30 19.36
CA PHE A 37 5.66 -3.30 19.36
C PHE A 37 4.56 -3.68 18.35
N ILE A 38 4.92 -3.97 17.11
CA ILE A 38 3.99 -4.36 16.04
C ILE A 38 3.24 -5.64 16.41
N SER A 39 3.90 -6.63 17.00
CA SER A 39 3.26 -7.90 17.39
C SER A 39 2.16 -7.74 18.44
N ARG A 40 2.15 -6.62 19.19
CA ARG A 40 1.13 -6.29 20.20
C ARG A 40 0.02 -5.38 19.67
N ALA A 41 0.14 -4.91 18.43
CA ALA A 41 -0.90 -4.11 17.81
C ALA A 41 -2.19 -4.94 17.65
N ASN A 42 -3.32 -4.27 17.57
CA ASN A 42 -4.61 -4.93 17.42
C ASN A 42 -4.80 -5.40 15.96
N TRP A 43 -4.55 -6.67 15.72
CA TRP A 43 -4.75 -7.35 14.44
C TRP A 43 -6.12 -8.02 14.43
N GLN A 44 -7.12 -7.37 13.83
CA GLN A 44 -8.44 -7.97 13.62
C GLN A 44 -8.56 -8.58 12.22
N MET A 45 -9.44 -9.58 12.07
CA MET A 45 -9.53 -10.38 10.85
C MET A 45 -10.30 -9.73 9.69
N ASN A 46 -10.96 -8.59 9.89
CA ASN A 46 -11.73 -7.90 8.86
C ASN A 46 -10.94 -6.76 8.24
N THR A 47 -11.04 -6.62 6.92
CA THR A 47 -10.31 -5.59 6.16
C THR A 47 -11.29 -4.69 5.43
N ASP A 48 -11.45 -3.46 5.89
CA ASP A 48 -12.20 -2.43 5.18
C ASP A 48 -11.22 -1.50 4.46
N LEU A 49 -10.97 -1.80 3.18
CA LEU A 49 -10.02 -1.04 2.37
C LEU A 49 -10.53 0.36 2.03
N GLU A 50 -11.85 0.53 1.85
CA GLU A 50 -12.47 1.82 1.63
C GLU A 50 -12.20 2.75 2.81
N LYS A 51 -12.50 2.30 4.03
CA LYS A 51 -12.22 3.07 5.24
C LYS A 51 -10.73 3.33 5.45
N ALA A 52 -9.85 2.40 5.08
CA ALA A 52 -8.42 2.59 5.19
C ALA A 52 -7.94 3.75 4.29
N LEU A 53 -8.40 3.80 3.04
CA LEU A 53 -8.08 4.89 2.11
C LEU A 53 -8.69 6.22 2.57
N LEU A 54 -9.96 6.24 3.00
CA LEU A 54 -10.58 7.45 3.52
C LEU A 54 -9.88 7.97 4.79
N LYS A 55 -9.39 7.07 5.65
CA LYS A 55 -8.62 7.47 6.83
C LYS A 55 -7.29 8.15 6.50
N ILE A 56 -6.65 7.77 5.40
CA ILE A 56 -5.47 8.48 4.90
C ILE A 56 -5.87 9.90 4.48
N LEU A 57 -6.98 10.06 3.78
CA LEU A 57 -7.49 11.37 3.39
C LEU A 57 -7.84 12.26 4.59
N ASP A 58 -8.49 11.69 5.62
CA ASP A 58 -8.82 12.43 6.85
C ASP A 58 -7.58 13.07 7.48
N VAL A 59 -6.48 12.29 7.60
CA VAL A 59 -5.21 12.82 8.15
C VAL A 59 -4.67 13.96 7.30
N ALA A 60 -4.77 13.86 5.96
CA ALA A 60 -4.34 14.94 5.07
C ALA A 60 -5.13 16.21 5.28
N ILE A 61 -6.45 16.10 5.38
CA ILE A 61 -7.35 17.24 5.58
C ILE A 61 -7.10 17.88 6.96
N GLU A 62 -7.07 17.07 8.02
CA GLU A 62 -6.87 17.53 9.40
C GLU A 62 -5.53 18.27 9.60
N ASN A 63 -4.49 17.83 8.90
CA ASN A 63 -3.15 18.42 9.00
C ASN A 63 -2.83 19.41 7.87
N HIS A 64 -3.79 19.72 6.99
CA HIS A 64 -3.59 20.62 5.84
C HIS A 64 -2.38 20.24 4.98
N CYS A 65 -2.18 18.91 4.77
CA CYS A 65 -1.05 18.41 4.01
C CYS A 65 -1.09 18.85 2.56
N SER A 66 0.07 19.15 1.99
CA SER A 66 0.22 19.29 0.55
C SER A 66 0.17 17.93 -0.15
N GLN A 67 -0.05 17.89 -1.47
CA GLN A 67 -0.03 16.62 -2.23
C GLN A 67 1.34 15.91 -2.15
N GLU A 68 2.43 16.66 -2.03
CA GLU A 68 3.80 16.13 -1.89
C GLU A 68 4.05 15.47 -0.54
N GLU A 69 3.29 15.84 0.48
CA GLU A 69 3.34 15.24 1.81
C GLU A 69 2.47 13.99 1.93
N MET A 70 1.54 13.80 0.99
CA MET A 70 0.70 12.60 0.94
C MET A 70 1.54 11.35 0.64
N PRO A 71 1.17 10.20 1.20
CA PRO A 71 1.75 8.92 0.79
C PRO A 71 1.53 8.70 -0.71
N LYS A 72 2.58 8.44 -1.46
CA LYS A 72 2.47 8.13 -2.89
C LYS A 72 1.85 6.76 -3.14
N SER A 73 2.07 5.83 -2.20
CA SER A 73 1.60 4.45 -2.32
C SER A 73 1.15 3.89 -0.97
N LEU A 74 0.07 3.14 -1.00
CA LEU A 74 -0.41 2.30 0.10
C LEU A 74 0.00 0.86 -0.17
N ILE A 75 0.88 0.30 0.67
CA ILE A 75 1.32 -1.08 0.57
C ILE A 75 0.50 -1.93 1.52
N ILE A 76 -0.26 -2.86 0.96
CA ILE A 76 -1.12 -3.79 1.68
C ILE A 76 -0.43 -5.14 1.72
N ILE A 77 0.06 -5.51 2.90
CA ILE A 77 0.74 -6.79 3.16
C ILE A 77 -0.28 -7.76 3.74
N SER A 78 -0.69 -8.76 2.98
CA SER A 78 -1.77 -9.67 3.37
C SER A 78 -1.59 -11.04 2.70
N ASP A 79 -2.32 -12.03 3.18
CA ASP A 79 -2.55 -13.31 2.48
C ASP A 79 -3.62 -13.21 1.39
N MET A 80 -4.16 -12.02 1.14
CA MET A 80 -5.22 -11.71 0.18
C MET A 80 -6.59 -12.31 0.52
N GLU A 81 -6.76 -12.88 1.70
CA GLU A 81 -8.09 -13.22 2.22
C GLU A 81 -8.78 -11.95 2.76
N ILE A 82 -8.97 -10.97 1.85
CA ILE A 82 -9.62 -9.70 2.18
C ILE A 82 -11.12 -9.88 1.92
N ASP A 83 -11.93 -9.65 2.94
CA ASP A 83 -13.39 -9.62 2.78
C ASP A 83 -13.78 -8.65 1.67
N ARG A 84 -14.79 -9.00 0.89
CA ARG A 84 -15.34 -8.09 -0.12
C ARG A 84 -15.95 -6.87 0.58
N CYS A 85 -15.07 -5.95 0.95
CA CYS A 85 -15.45 -4.66 1.54
C CYS A 85 -15.98 -3.74 0.45
N THR A 86 -17.18 -4.06 0.00
CA THR A 86 -17.99 -3.10 -0.72
C THR A 86 -19.08 -2.70 0.24
N SER A 87 -19.09 -1.47 0.70
CA SER A 87 -20.31 -0.91 1.25
C SER A 87 -21.37 -1.08 0.15
N GLN A 88 -22.36 -1.96 0.41
CA GLN A 88 -23.41 -2.33 -0.54
C GLN A 88 -24.27 -1.14 -1.00
N ASN A 89 -23.93 0.07 -0.58
CA ASN A 89 -24.66 1.29 -0.81
C ASN A 89 -24.20 2.13 -2.01
N HIS A 90 -23.05 1.81 -2.63
CA HIS A 90 -22.57 2.58 -3.77
C HIS A 90 -22.86 1.86 -5.09
N ARG A 91 -23.49 2.56 -6.03
CA ARG A 91 -23.74 2.08 -7.40
C ARG A 91 -22.46 2.01 -8.24
N GLU A 92 -21.39 2.67 -7.78
CA GLU A 92 -20.08 2.71 -8.41
C GLU A 92 -19.11 1.74 -7.72
N ASN A 93 -18.03 1.35 -8.41
CA ASN A 93 -16.95 0.59 -7.82
C ASN A 93 -16.32 1.40 -6.67
N PHE A 94 -15.99 0.74 -5.55
CA PHE A 94 -15.45 1.42 -4.36
C PHE A 94 -14.23 2.30 -4.66
N TYR A 95 -13.37 1.86 -5.59
CA TYR A 95 -12.16 2.58 -5.95
C TYR A 95 -12.49 3.89 -6.71
N ASP A 96 -13.51 3.88 -7.56
CA ASP A 96 -13.99 5.07 -8.27
C ASP A 96 -14.62 6.05 -7.29
N TYR A 97 -15.39 5.55 -6.35
CA TYR A 97 -15.95 6.33 -5.25
C TYR A 97 -14.85 7.02 -4.42
N VAL A 98 -13.86 6.24 -3.93
CA VAL A 98 -12.77 6.80 -3.13
C VAL A 98 -11.93 7.80 -3.94
N SER A 99 -11.64 7.51 -5.22
CA SER A 99 -10.91 8.45 -6.09
C SER A 99 -11.64 9.78 -6.22
N ARG A 100 -12.95 9.74 -6.42
CA ARG A 100 -13.79 10.94 -6.51
C ARG A 100 -13.76 11.74 -5.19
N VAL A 101 -13.87 11.06 -4.03
CA VAL A 101 -13.79 11.73 -2.73
C VAL A 101 -12.44 12.42 -2.53
N TYR A 102 -11.33 11.80 -2.95
CA TYR A 102 -10.01 12.43 -2.91
C TYR A 102 -9.95 13.68 -3.81
N GLU A 103 -10.47 13.58 -5.04
CA GLU A 103 -10.51 14.70 -5.99
C GLU A 103 -11.36 15.86 -5.48
N GLU A 104 -12.50 15.61 -4.84
CA GLU A 104 -13.37 16.61 -4.22
C GLU A 104 -12.65 17.44 -3.13
N HIS A 105 -11.64 16.85 -2.48
CA HIS A 105 -10.79 17.52 -1.50
C HIS A 105 -9.45 18.04 -2.07
N GLY A 106 -9.26 17.95 -3.39
CA GLY A 106 -8.08 18.45 -4.08
C GLY A 106 -6.86 17.53 -4.00
N TYR A 107 -7.04 16.27 -3.63
CA TYR A 107 -5.98 15.27 -3.52
C TYR A 107 -6.07 14.19 -4.61
N LYS A 108 -4.96 13.53 -4.87
CA LYS A 108 -4.90 12.31 -5.68
C LYS A 108 -4.80 11.11 -4.77
N ILE A 109 -5.56 10.07 -5.10
CA ILE A 109 -5.52 8.80 -4.38
C ILE A 109 -4.12 8.17 -4.49
N PRO A 110 -3.53 7.60 -3.41
CA PRO A 110 -2.29 6.86 -3.47
C PRO A 110 -2.38 5.64 -4.40
N ASN A 111 -1.28 5.27 -5.04
CA ASN A 111 -1.19 3.97 -5.68
C ASN A 111 -1.39 2.85 -4.64
N VAL A 112 -2.07 1.78 -5.02
CA VAL A 112 -2.29 0.64 -4.13
C VAL A 112 -1.45 -0.54 -4.57
N VAL A 113 -0.59 -1.01 -3.68
CA VAL A 113 0.24 -2.19 -3.90
C VAL A 113 -0.27 -3.33 -3.03
N PHE A 114 -0.84 -4.35 -3.66
CA PHE A 114 -1.22 -5.58 -3.00
C PHE A 114 -0.02 -6.53 -2.96
N TRP A 115 0.55 -6.72 -1.78
CA TRP A 115 1.64 -7.65 -1.58
C TRP A 115 1.13 -8.93 -0.90
N ASN A 116 0.95 -9.95 -1.72
CA ASN A 116 0.57 -11.28 -1.28
C ASN A 116 1.78 -12.02 -0.69
N VAL A 117 1.74 -12.26 0.59
CA VAL A 117 2.84 -12.95 1.31
C VAL A 117 2.55 -14.42 1.58
N ASN A 118 1.30 -14.87 1.53
CA ASN A 118 0.93 -16.26 1.87
C ASN A 118 -0.46 -16.64 1.36
N SER A 119 -0.80 -16.33 0.11
CA SER A 119 -2.11 -16.71 -0.43
C SER A 119 -2.24 -18.22 -0.57
N ARG A 120 -3.42 -18.71 -0.18
CA ARG A 120 -3.89 -20.08 -0.48
C ARG A 120 -4.67 -20.15 -1.79
N HIS A 121 -5.03 -18.99 -2.34
CA HIS A 121 -5.85 -18.86 -3.55
C HIS A 121 -5.26 -17.79 -4.48
N ASP A 122 -5.32 -18.02 -5.79
CA ASP A 122 -4.84 -17.09 -6.82
C ASP A 122 -5.84 -15.93 -7.10
N VAL A 123 -6.54 -15.45 -6.06
CA VAL A 123 -7.54 -14.40 -6.21
C VAL A 123 -6.97 -13.06 -5.77
N PHE A 124 -6.93 -12.10 -6.69
CA PHE A 124 -6.62 -10.70 -6.41
C PHE A 124 -7.90 -9.87 -6.37
N LEU A 125 -7.98 -8.93 -5.43
CA LEU A 125 -9.15 -8.08 -5.20
C LEU A 125 -9.31 -6.95 -6.20
N ALA A 126 -8.30 -6.70 -7.01
CA ALA A 126 -8.31 -5.65 -8.01
C ALA A 126 -8.13 -6.23 -9.41
N ASP A 127 -8.75 -5.58 -10.39
CA ASP A 127 -8.47 -5.86 -11.79
C ASP A 127 -7.00 -5.52 -12.09
N LYS A 128 -6.27 -6.49 -12.63
CA LYS A 128 -4.85 -6.36 -12.99
C LYS A 128 -4.55 -5.22 -13.99
N ASN A 129 -5.56 -4.75 -14.67
CA ASN A 129 -5.43 -3.68 -15.66
C ASN A 129 -5.76 -2.29 -15.08
N ARG A 130 -6.08 -2.19 -13.78
CA ARG A 130 -6.43 -0.91 -13.18
C ARG A 130 -5.20 -0.04 -12.98
N LYS A 131 -5.23 1.19 -13.51
CA LYS A 131 -4.18 2.19 -13.32
C LYS A 131 -4.05 2.52 -11.82
N GLY A 132 -2.82 2.59 -11.32
CA GLY A 132 -2.54 2.86 -9.90
C GLY A 132 -2.63 1.65 -8.98
N VAL A 133 -2.82 0.42 -9.53
CA VAL A 133 -2.80 -0.82 -8.76
C VAL A 133 -1.62 -1.69 -9.20
N GLN A 134 -0.86 -2.18 -8.23
CA GLN A 134 0.24 -3.13 -8.43
C GLN A 134 -0.01 -4.40 -7.63
N LEU A 135 0.32 -5.54 -8.22
CA LEU A 135 0.19 -6.85 -7.61
C LEU A 135 1.59 -7.46 -7.44
N VAL A 136 1.95 -7.76 -6.20
CA VAL A 136 3.24 -8.36 -5.85
C VAL A 136 3.00 -9.65 -5.08
N SER A 137 3.72 -10.71 -5.39
CA SER A 137 3.60 -12.01 -4.71
C SER A 137 4.96 -12.55 -4.29
N GLY A 138 5.01 -13.16 -3.12
CA GLY A 138 6.18 -13.84 -2.59
C GLY A 138 6.74 -13.22 -1.30
N GLN A 139 7.52 -14.03 -0.57
CA GLN A 139 8.11 -13.68 0.73
C GLN A 139 9.63 -13.51 0.67
N SER A 140 10.23 -13.55 -0.51
CA SER A 140 11.69 -13.52 -0.64
C SER A 140 12.27 -12.11 -0.41
N ALA A 141 13.53 -12.07 -0.01
CA ALA A 141 14.27 -10.81 0.08
C ALA A 141 14.36 -10.08 -1.28
N SER A 142 14.38 -10.83 -2.40
CA SER A 142 14.34 -10.26 -3.74
C SER A 142 12.98 -9.62 -4.05
N THR A 143 11.86 -10.23 -3.64
CA THR A 143 10.52 -9.63 -3.76
C THR A 143 10.46 -8.29 -3.01
N PHE A 144 10.97 -8.26 -1.77
CA PHE A 144 11.03 -7.03 -0.97
C PHE A 144 11.92 -5.96 -1.63
N LYS A 145 13.09 -6.35 -2.13
CA LYS A 145 14.00 -5.44 -2.84
C LYS A 145 13.36 -4.85 -4.10
N ASN A 146 12.68 -5.68 -4.88
CA ASN A 146 11.96 -5.25 -6.06
C ASN A 146 10.82 -4.31 -5.69
N LEU A 147 10.04 -4.61 -4.65
CA LEU A 147 8.97 -3.75 -4.17
C LEU A 147 9.50 -2.35 -3.83
N ILE A 148 10.61 -2.25 -3.06
CA ILE A 148 11.21 -0.96 -2.70
C ILE A 148 11.64 -0.17 -3.95
N GLY A 149 12.20 -0.85 -4.95
CA GLY A 149 12.67 -0.22 -6.18
C GLY A 149 11.56 0.19 -7.16
N CYS A 150 10.37 -0.36 -7.01
CA CYS A 150 9.33 -0.33 -8.04
C CYS A 150 8.01 0.33 -7.64
N VAL A 151 7.86 0.74 -6.37
CA VAL A 151 6.58 1.28 -5.83
C VAL A 151 6.05 2.48 -6.63
N ASP A 152 6.94 3.28 -7.21
CA ASP A 152 6.57 4.49 -7.98
C ASP A 152 6.80 4.32 -9.49
N LYS A 153 7.08 3.10 -9.99
CA LYS A 153 7.44 2.86 -11.39
C LYS A 153 6.30 2.23 -12.18
N THR A 154 6.23 2.57 -13.45
CA THR A 154 5.36 1.89 -14.40
C THR A 154 5.89 0.49 -14.71
N PRO A 155 5.05 -0.46 -15.18
CA PRO A 155 5.50 -1.78 -15.61
C PRO A 155 6.63 -1.76 -16.65
N VAL A 156 6.61 -0.77 -17.55
CA VAL A 156 7.64 -0.59 -18.58
C VAL A 156 8.96 -0.14 -17.97
N GLU A 157 8.95 0.80 -17.03
CA GLU A 157 10.17 1.24 -16.32
C GLU A 157 10.76 0.10 -15.49
N MET A 158 9.91 -0.71 -14.84
CA MET A 158 10.35 -1.91 -14.11
C MET A 158 11.04 -2.93 -15.04
N MET A 159 10.45 -3.17 -16.20
CA MET A 159 11.03 -4.05 -17.23
C MET A 159 12.41 -3.54 -17.67
N TYR A 160 12.52 -2.27 -18.02
CA TYR A 160 13.79 -1.68 -18.44
C TYR A 160 14.85 -1.71 -17.33
N GLU A 161 14.48 -1.52 -16.09
CA GLU A 161 15.42 -1.60 -14.97
C GLU A 161 16.02 -3.01 -14.84
N VAL A 162 15.20 -4.04 -15.01
CA VAL A 162 15.67 -5.43 -15.02
C VAL A 162 16.56 -5.69 -16.25
N LEU A 163 16.12 -5.31 -17.45
CA LEU A 163 16.84 -5.55 -18.69
C LEU A 163 18.17 -4.77 -18.77
N ASN A 164 18.22 -3.56 -18.22
CA ASN A 164 19.43 -2.73 -18.19
C ASN A 164 20.32 -3.03 -16.97
N SER A 165 19.97 -4.03 -16.14
CA SER A 165 20.82 -4.41 -15.03
C SER A 165 22.14 -5.00 -15.50
N GLU A 166 23.19 -4.86 -14.70
CA GLU A 166 24.54 -5.34 -14.98
C GLU A 166 24.57 -6.82 -15.42
N ARG A 167 23.65 -7.61 -14.87
CA ARG A 167 23.50 -9.04 -15.22
C ARG A 167 23.25 -9.29 -16.72
N TYR A 168 22.56 -8.38 -17.39
CA TYR A 168 22.15 -8.54 -18.80
C TYR A 168 22.98 -7.72 -19.76
N GLN A 169 23.92 -6.88 -19.30
CA GLN A 169 24.80 -6.08 -20.17
C GLN A 169 25.72 -6.90 -21.06
N ALA A 170 26.00 -8.15 -20.72
CA ALA A 170 26.79 -9.05 -21.52
C ALA A 170 26.05 -9.62 -22.74
N ILE A 171 24.74 -9.42 -22.85
CA ILE A 171 23.93 -9.89 -23.97
C ILE A 171 24.04 -8.84 -25.09
N GLN A 172 24.79 -9.13 -26.10
CA GLN A 172 24.83 -8.36 -27.37
C GLN A 172 23.85 -9.00 -28.35
N ILE A 173 22.90 -8.22 -28.83
CA ILE A 173 21.96 -8.62 -29.90
C ILE A 173 22.47 -8.12 -31.21
#